data_f4b1483816a6201065a347d2e579b1eb
#
_entry.id   f4b1483816a6201065a347d2e579b1eb
#
_cell.length_a   1.000
_cell.length_b   1.000
_cell.length_c   1.000
_cell.angle_alpha   90.00
_cell.angle_beta   90.00
_cell.angle_gamma   90.00
#
_symmetry.space_group_name_H-M   'P 1'
#
loop_
_entity.id
_entity.type
_entity.pdbx_description
1 polymer ?
#
loop_
_entity_poly.entity_id
_entity_poly.type
_entity_poly.pdbx_seq_one_letter_code
_entity_poly.pdbx_strand_id
1 'polypeptide(L)'
;MSGDLPDYYFRIRENGAVVFKVDTENRQRRIDMDEIATVNVKNGNIKPHGDYSLTPEDLQTIRDWMARRIALLARRDIDDIHRAVDYLNTTTHWVQSKATPDQLEEVTDALLLAMHDLRSV
;
A
#
# COMPACT_ATOMS: atom_id res chain seq x y z
N MET A 1 -5.09 -1.77 26.54
CA MET A 1 -4.73 -2.97 27.28
C MET A 1 -4.07 -3.99 26.38
N SER A 2 -2.96 -4.48 26.81
CA SER A 2 -2.25 -5.49 26.07
C SER A 2 -3.09 -6.76 26.01
N GLY A 3 -3.29 -7.35 24.90
CA GLY A 3 -4.09 -8.53 24.72
C GLY A 3 -5.47 -8.28 24.17
N ASP A 4 -5.89 -7.04 24.11
CA ASP A 4 -7.13 -6.71 23.43
C ASP A 4 -6.89 -6.77 21.94
N LEU A 5 -7.62 -7.64 21.25
CA LEU A 5 -7.55 -7.78 19.82
C LEU A 5 -8.62 -6.87 19.17
N PRO A 6 -8.35 -6.34 17.98
CA PRO A 6 -9.40 -5.66 17.23
C PRO A 6 -10.48 -6.64 16.81
N ASP A 7 -11.70 -6.15 16.60
CA ASP A 7 -12.81 -6.99 16.17
C ASP A 7 -12.67 -7.45 14.73
N TYR A 8 -11.91 -6.72 13.91
CA TYR A 8 -11.70 -7.03 12.51
C TYR A 8 -10.23 -7.00 12.17
N TYR A 9 -9.82 -7.86 11.23
CA TYR A 9 -8.48 -7.87 10.70
C TYR A 9 -8.54 -7.83 9.17
N PHE A 10 -7.71 -6.96 8.58
CA PHE A 10 -7.62 -6.78 7.13
C PHE A 10 -6.26 -7.28 6.65
N ARG A 11 -6.26 -8.43 6.02
CA ARG A 11 -5.03 -9.01 5.45
C ARG A 11 -4.79 -8.38 4.10
N ILE A 12 -3.74 -7.61 3.99
CA ILE A 12 -3.44 -6.85 2.77
C ILE A 12 -3.19 -7.76 1.58
N ARG A 13 -3.76 -7.42 0.45
CA ARG A 13 -3.54 -8.02 -0.85
C ARG A 13 -3.18 -6.93 -1.85
N GLU A 14 -2.80 -7.31 -3.07
CA GLU A 14 -2.31 -6.39 -4.09
C GLU A 14 -3.23 -5.18 -4.29
N ASN A 15 -4.53 -5.40 -4.41
CA ASN A 15 -5.48 -4.33 -4.70
C ASN A 15 -6.51 -4.11 -3.59
N GLY A 16 -6.28 -4.67 -2.42
CA GLY A 16 -7.24 -4.55 -1.35
C GLY A 16 -6.90 -5.40 -0.15
N ALA A 17 -7.86 -6.17 0.34
CA ALA A 17 -7.66 -6.99 1.52
C ALA A 17 -8.67 -8.13 1.61
N VAL A 18 -8.29 -9.17 2.34
CA VAL A 18 -9.23 -10.17 2.85
C VAL A 18 -9.62 -9.74 4.25
N VAL A 19 -10.93 -9.72 4.53
CA VAL A 19 -11.47 -9.21 5.80
C VAL A 19 -11.88 -10.38 6.69
N PHE A 20 -11.45 -10.31 7.94
CA PHE A 20 -11.75 -11.32 8.94
C PHE A 20 -12.43 -10.69 10.15
N LYS A 21 -13.36 -11.42 10.75
CA LYS A 21 -13.80 -11.15 12.12
C LYS A 21 -12.92 -11.92 13.07
N VAL A 22 -12.42 -11.23 14.10
CA VAL A 22 -11.53 -11.82 15.10
C VAL A 22 -12.34 -12.25 16.30
N ASP A 23 -12.10 -13.47 16.77
CA ASP A 23 -12.69 -13.93 18.02
C ASP A 23 -11.94 -13.28 19.19
N THR A 24 -12.53 -12.25 19.76
CA THR A 24 -11.95 -11.49 20.86
C THR A 24 -12.20 -12.11 22.22
N GLU A 25 -13.05 -13.15 22.29
CA GLU A 25 -13.42 -13.81 23.55
C GLU A 25 -12.62 -15.07 23.80
N ASN A 26 -11.70 -15.42 22.92
CA ASN A 26 -10.90 -16.63 23.03
C ASN A 26 -9.87 -16.50 24.14
N ARG A 27 -10.06 -17.25 25.23
CA ARG A 27 -9.19 -17.18 26.40
C ARG A 27 -8.01 -18.15 26.36
N GLN A 28 -7.89 -18.94 25.31
CA GLN A 28 -6.85 -19.97 25.20
C GLN A 28 -5.59 -19.47 24.50
N ARG A 29 -5.44 -18.18 24.31
CA ARG A 29 -4.29 -17.56 23.66
C ARG A 29 -4.09 -17.98 22.20
N ARG A 30 -5.13 -18.53 21.58
CA ARG A 30 -5.15 -18.77 20.15
C ARG A 30 -5.97 -17.68 19.50
N ILE A 31 -5.50 -17.26 18.34
CA ILE A 31 -6.22 -16.29 17.55
C ILE A 31 -7.09 -17.05 16.56
N ASP A 32 -8.40 -16.89 16.69
CA ASP A 32 -9.36 -17.44 15.73
C ASP A 32 -9.94 -16.30 14.92
N MET A 33 -9.93 -16.45 13.61
CA MET A 33 -10.44 -15.45 12.67
C MET A 33 -11.32 -16.13 11.63
N ASP A 34 -12.48 -15.53 11.36
CA ASP A 34 -13.40 -16.00 10.34
C ASP A 34 -13.38 -15.06 9.15
N GLU A 35 -13.07 -15.59 7.98
CA GLU A 35 -13.10 -14.79 6.75
C GLU A 35 -14.54 -14.40 6.42
N ILE A 36 -14.80 -13.10 6.24
CA ILE A 36 -16.13 -12.59 5.95
C ILE A 36 -16.26 -11.92 4.60
N ALA A 37 -15.18 -11.40 4.03
CA ALA A 37 -15.26 -10.67 2.76
C ALA A 37 -13.89 -10.50 2.13
N THR A 38 -13.90 -10.14 0.85
CA THR A 38 -12.75 -9.65 0.12
C THR A 38 -13.10 -8.27 -0.44
N VAL A 39 -12.17 -7.33 -0.35
CA VAL A 39 -12.41 -5.97 -0.83
C VAL A 39 -11.35 -5.54 -1.81
N ASN A 40 -11.73 -4.68 -2.75
CA ASN A 40 -10.85 -4.11 -3.75
C ASN A 40 -10.97 -2.59 -3.68
N VAL A 41 -9.88 -1.91 -3.32
CA VAL A 41 -9.90 -0.46 -3.14
C VAL A 41 -9.84 0.29 -4.48
N LYS A 42 -9.42 -0.36 -5.56
CA LYS A 42 -9.37 0.29 -6.87
C LYS A 42 -10.75 0.48 -7.47
N ASN A 43 -11.63 -0.52 -7.35
CA ASN A 43 -12.98 -0.45 -7.92
C ASN A 43 -14.08 -0.31 -6.87
N GLY A 44 -13.73 -0.35 -5.59
CA GLY A 44 -14.69 -0.19 -4.50
C GLY A 44 -15.54 -1.42 -4.22
N ASN A 45 -15.25 -2.55 -4.81
CA ASN A 45 -16.06 -3.75 -4.63
C ASN A 45 -15.83 -4.40 -3.28
N ILE A 46 -16.92 -4.86 -2.67
CA ILE A 46 -16.92 -5.65 -1.44
C ILE A 46 -17.64 -6.94 -1.75
N LYS A 47 -16.93 -8.07 -1.63
CA LYS A 47 -17.49 -9.38 -1.96
C LYS A 47 -17.58 -10.23 -0.69
N PRO A 48 -18.80 -10.61 -0.24
CA PRO A 48 -18.92 -11.50 0.90
C PRO A 48 -18.24 -12.84 0.63
N HIS A 49 -17.71 -13.43 1.69
CA HIS A 49 -17.12 -14.77 1.61
C HIS A 49 -18.21 -15.83 1.66
N GLY A 50 -18.28 -16.69 0.64
CA GLY A 50 -19.25 -17.77 0.60
C GLY A 50 -20.68 -17.29 0.85
N ASP A 51 -21.33 -17.92 1.80
CA ASP A 51 -22.72 -17.59 2.18
C ASP A 51 -22.82 -16.57 3.32
N TYR A 52 -21.70 -16.00 3.73
CA TYR A 52 -21.71 -15.03 4.83
C TYR A 52 -22.49 -13.77 4.43
N SER A 53 -23.40 -13.34 5.31
CA SER A 53 -24.19 -12.11 5.12
C SER A 53 -23.54 -10.99 5.92
N LEU A 54 -23.01 -9.98 5.23
CA LEU A 54 -22.37 -8.84 5.88
C LEU A 54 -23.44 -8.02 6.61
N THR A 55 -23.18 -7.75 7.89
CA THR A 55 -24.05 -6.88 8.69
C THR A 55 -23.81 -5.42 8.30
N PRO A 56 -24.76 -4.50 8.63
CA PRO A 56 -24.49 -3.07 8.44
C PRO A 56 -23.22 -2.59 9.15
N GLU A 57 -22.92 -3.14 10.33
CA GLU A 57 -21.69 -2.82 11.05
C GLU A 57 -20.45 -3.31 10.28
N ASP A 58 -20.50 -4.54 9.75
CA ASP A 58 -19.42 -5.08 8.93
C ASP A 58 -19.15 -4.17 7.74
N LEU A 59 -20.20 -3.78 7.02
CA LEU A 59 -20.08 -2.92 5.85
C LEU A 59 -19.50 -1.56 6.19
N GLN A 60 -19.93 -0.96 7.30
CA GLN A 60 -19.40 0.35 7.70
C GLN A 60 -17.93 0.26 8.05
N THR A 61 -17.55 -0.76 8.81
CA THR A 61 -16.16 -0.99 9.19
C THR A 61 -15.27 -1.19 7.96
N ILE A 62 -15.76 -1.97 6.99
CA ILE A 62 -15.03 -2.22 5.74
C ILE A 62 -14.89 -0.92 4.94
N ARG A 63 -15.96 -0.14 4.78
CA ARG A 63 -15.92 1.12 4.03
C ARG A 63 -14.98 2.13 4.68
N ASP A 64 -14.99 2.22 5.99
CA ASP A 64 -14.09 3.11 6.73
C ASP A 64 -12.63 2.70 6.51
N TRP A 65 -12.35 1.41 6.57
CA TRP A 65 -11.00 0.90 6.30
C TRP A 65 -10.58 1.22 4.87
N MET A 66 -11.45 1.00 3.90
CA MET A 66 -11.16 1.27 2.49
C MET A 66 -10.83 2.75 2.27
N ALA A 67 -11.59 3.65 2.88
CA ALA A 67 -11.34 5.08 2.78
C ALA A 67 -9.98 5.46 3.36
N ARG A 68 -9.64 4.91 4.53
CA ARG A 68 -8.33 5.15 5.15
C ARG A 68 -7.20 4.55 4.31
N ARG A 69 -7.42 3.38 3.72
CA ARG A 69 -6.40 2.72 2.88
C ARG A 69 -6.11 3.53 1.61
N ILE A 70 -7.15 4.04 0.96
CA ILE A 70 -7.01 4.90 -0.21
C ILE A 70 -6.19 6.15 0.14
N ALA A 71 -6.50 6.80 1.25
CA ALA A 71 -5.78 7.98 1.71
C ALA A 71 -4.31 7.65 2.03
N LEU A 72 -4.06 6.51 2.67
CA LEU A 72 -2.71 6.06 2.99
C LEU A 72 -1.89 5.81 1.71
N LEU A 73 -2.48 5.13 0.73
CA LEU A 73 -1.78 4.84 -0.52
C LEU A 73 -1.47 6.13 -1.30
N ALA A 74 -2.41 7.08 -1.32
CA ALA A 74 -2.18 8.39 -1.92
C ALA A 74 -1.02 9.12 -1.22
N ARG A 75 -0.95 9.04 0.12
CA ARG A 75 0.15 9.65 0.87
C ARG A 75 1.48 8.98 0.55
N ARG A 76 1.49 7.66 0.41
CA ARG A 76 2.70 6.92 0.03
C ARG A 76 3.21 7.32 -1.34
N ASP A 77 2.30 7.58 -2.30
CA ASP A 77 2.70 8.05 -3.63
C ASP A 77 3.45 9.38 -3.55
N ILE A 78 2.96 10.31 -2.74
CA ILE A 78 3.63 11.60 -2.53
C ILE A 78 4.98 11.40 -1.84
N ASP A 79 5.05 10.53 -0.84
CA ASP A 79 6.31 10.24 -0.16
C ASP A 79 7.34 9.60 -1.12
N ASP A 80 6.88 8.77 -2.06
CA ASP A 80 7.74 8.19 -3.09
C ASP A 80 8.32 9.26 -4.01
N ILE A 81 7.53 10.28 -4.36
CA ILE A 81 8.03 11.40 -5.16
C ILE A 81 9.12 12.16 -4.40
N HIS A 82 8.93 12.41 -3.11
CA HIS A 82 9.97 13.06 -2.32
C HIS A 82 11.25 12.21 -2.25
N ARG A 83 11.12 10.90 -2.14
CA ARG A 83 12.28 10.01 -2.20
C ARG A 83 12.95 10.05 -3.56
N ALA A 84 12.18 10.15 -4.64
CA ALA A 84 12.72 10.30 -5.98
C ALA A 84 13.53 11.60 -6.13
N VAL A 85 13.05 12.71 -5.55
CA VAL A 85 13.79 13.97 -5.53
C VAL A 85 15.12 13.81 -4.80
N ASP A 86 15.12 13.18 -3.62
CA ASP A 86 16.35 12.92 -2.88
C ASP A 86 17.31 12.07 -3.69
N TYR A 87 16.80 11.04 -4.34
CA TYR A 87 17.60 10.16 -5.18
C TYR A 87 18.23 10.91 -6.36
N LEU A 88 17.46 11.80 -7.00
CA LEU A 88 17.98 12.63 -8.10
C LEU A 88 19.07 13.56 -7.62
N ASN A 89 18.93 14.14 -6.44
CA ASN A 89 19.97 15.00 -5.86
C ASN A 89 21.24 14.19 -5.59
N THR A 90 21.13 12.99 -5.08
CA THR A 90 22.27 12.10 -4.85
C THR A 90 22.92 11.70 -6.18
N THR A 91 22.11 11.43 -7.19
CA THR A 91 22.61 11.12 -8.55
C THR A 91 23.39 12.29 -9.14
N THR A 92 22.88 13.51 -8.97
CA THR A 92 23.56 14.73 -9.41
C THR A 92 24.95 14.85 -8.77
N HIS A 93 25.03 14.62 -7.47
CA HIS A 93 26.31 14.65 -6.76
C HIS A 93 27.27 13.58 -7.28
N TRP A 94 26.78 12.37 -7.51
CA TRP A 94 27.59 11.28 -8.05
C TRP A 94 28.15 11.63 -9.44
N VAL A 95 27.31 12.17 -10.32
CA VAL A 95 27.72 12.58 -11.66
C VAL A 95 28.83 13.65 -11.60
N GLN A 96 28.68 14.62 -10.69
CA GLN A 96 29.63 15.73 -10.57
C GLN A 96 30.95 15.36 -9.93
N SER A 97 30.96 14.38 -9.00
CA SER A 97 32.11 14.17 -8.13
C SER A 97 32.73 12.79 -8.22
N LYS A 98 32.02 11.77 -8.67
CA LYS A 98 32.51 10.39 -8.57
C LYS A 98 32.47 9.60 -9.88
N ALA A 99 31.62 9.98 -10.81
CA ALA A 99 31.45 9.22 -12.06
C ALA A 99 32.71 9.28 -12.93
N THR A 100 33.12 8.15 -13.47
CA THR A 100 34.17 8.09 -14.48
C THR A 100 33.58 8.39 -15.86
N PRO A 101 34.41 8.79 -16.86
CA PRO A 101 33.91 8.99 -18.23
C PRO A 101 33.20 7.76 -18.79
N ASP A 102 33.70 6.56 -18.53
CA ASP A 102 33.08 5.32 -19.02
C ASP A 102 31.69 5.11 -18.38
N GLN A 103 31.57 5.39 -17.09
CA GLN A 103 30.28 5.30 -16.39
C GLN A 103 29.28 6.30 -16.93
N LEU A 104 29.72 7.53 -17.20
CA LEU A 104 28.85 8.56 -17.78
C LEU A 104 28.37 8.15 -19.15
N GLU A 105 29.24 7.60 -19.98
CA GLU A 105 28.85 7.12 -21.32
C GLU A 105 27.78 6.04 -21.22
N GLU A 106 27.91 5.14 -20.25
CA GLU A 106 26.95 4.05 -20.06
C GLU A 106 25.55 4.55 -19.69
N VAL A 107 25.43 5.60 -18.84
CA VAL A 107 24.15 5.98 -18.25
C VAL A 107 23.52 7.23 -18.87
N THR A 108 24.27 8.03 -19.62
CA THR A 108 23.79 9.34 -20.08
C THR A 108 22.53 9.25 -20.93
N ASP A 109 22.49 8.36 -21.91
CA ASP A 109 21.33 8.25 -22.80
C ASP A 109 20.08 7.82 -22.03
N ALA A 110 20.21 6.85 -21.13
CA ALA A 110 19.08 6.39 -20.33
C ALA A 110 18.55 7.52 -19.44
N LEU A 111 19.43 8.29 -18.80
CA LEU A 111 19.04 9.42 -17.96
C LEU A 111 18.36 10.51 -18.78
N LEU A 112 18.91 10.87 -19.94
CA LEU A 112 18.34 11.91 -20.81
C LEU A 112 16.94 11.52 -21.29
N LEU A 113 16.74 10.26 -21.69
CA LEU A 113 15.43 9.78 -22.14
C LEU A 113 14.40 9.81 -21.01
N ALA A 114 14.78 9.35 -19.81
CA ALA A 114 13.89 9.38 -18.66
C ALA A 114 13.51 10.81 -18.26
N MET A 115 14.48 11.72 -18.27
CA MET A 115 14.23 13.13 -17.97
C MET A 115 13.31 13.77 -19.00
N HIS A 116 13.52 13.45 -20.28
CA HIS A 116 12.67 13.94 -21.37
C HIS A 116 11.23 13.48 -21.19
N ASP A 117 11.03 12.18 -20.90
CA ASP A 117 9.70 11.62 -20.69
C ASP A 117 8.98 12.31 -19.55
N LEU A 118 9.64 12.49 -18.42
CA LEU A 118 9.03 13.14 -17.27
C LEU A 118 8.62 14.58 -17.57
N ARG A 119 9.46 15.31 -18.32
CA ARG A 119 9.18 16.71 -18.68
C ARG A 119 8.09 16.87 -19.73
N SER A 120 7.79 15.80 -20.46
CA SER A 120 6.82 15.83 -21.55
C SER A 120 5.38 15.52 -21.09
N VAL A 121 5.19 15.24 -19.80
CA VAL A 121 3.87 14.93 -19.24
C VAL A 121 3.01 16.17 -19.13
#